data_fe924dd5799bab66082845474455d733
#
_entry.id   fe924dd5799bab66082845474455d733
#
_cell.length_a   1.000
_cell.length_b   1.000
_cell.length_c   1.000
_cell.angle_alpha   90.00
_cell.angle_beta   90.00
_cell.angle_gamma   90.00
#
_symmetry.space_group_name_H-M   'P 1'
#
loop_
_entity.id
_entity.type
_entity.pdbx_description
1 polymer ?
#
loop_
_entity_poly.entity_id
_entity_poly.type
_entity_poly.pdbx_seq_one_letter_code
_entity_poly.pdbx_strand_id
1 'polypeptide(L)' 'MDLVELNEKINLSDCPCCGGPAVLFEEGGWAFTVQCADCGAQTAMSTYDKPEDRETAAQMAAYTWNLGKVIRPNPGE' A
#
# COMPACT_ATOMS: atom_id res chain seq x y z
N MET A 1 0.86 9.58 14.07
CA MET A 1 1.93 9.30 13.11
C MET A 1 1.45 9.69 11.72
N ASP A 2 2.18 10.55 11.03
CA ASP A 2 1.74 10.98 9.71
C ASP A 2 2.18 10.00 8.61
N LEU A 3 1.71 10.24 7.39
CA LEU A 3 1.96 9.33 6.28
C LEU A 3 3.45 9.21 5.94
N VAL A 4 4.20 10.29 6.06
CA VAL A 4 5.64 10.28 5.79
C VAL A 4 6.36 9.37 6.78
N GLU A 5 6.02 9.46 8.05
CA GLU A 5 6.60 8.59 9.08
C GLU A 5 6.25 7.13 8.84
N LEU A 6 5.01 6.86 8.44
CA LEU A 6 4.59 5.50 8.13
C LEU A 6 5.36 4.92 6.95
N ASN A 7 5.58 5.72 5.91
CA ASN A 7 6.37 5.30 4.76
C ASN A 7 7.82 4.98 5.13
N GLU A 8 8.40 5.74 6.04
CA GLU A 8 9.77 5.50 6.50
C GLU A 8 9.88 4.27 7.39
N LYS A 9 8.85 4.01 8.19
CA LYS A 9 8.84 2.93 9.17
C LYS A 9 8.52 1.58 8.56
N ILE A 10 7.70 1.57 7.52
CA ILE A 10 7.23 0.34 6.88
C ILE A 10 8.10 0.01 5.68
N ASN A 11 8.65 -1.20 5.65
CA ASN A 11 9.46 -1.66 4.53
C ASN A 11 8.57 -2.22 3.44
N LEU A 12 8.69 -1.65 2.25
CA LEU A 12 7.94 -2.09 1.07
C LEU A 12 8.91 -2.69 0.06
N SER A 13 8.57 -3.87 -0.44
CA SER A 13 9.34 -4.50 -1.51
C SER A 13 9.11 -3.75 -2.82
N ASP A 14 9.98 -3.99 -3.80
CA ASP A 14 9.77 -3.45 -5.13
C ASP A 14 8.50 -4.05 -5.74
N CYS A 15 7.94 -3.36 -6.74
CA CYS A 15 6.72 -3.83 -7.39
C CYS A 15 6.90 -5.25 -7.95
N PRO A 16 5.99 -6.17 -7.63
CA PRO A 16 6.11 -7.55 -8.15
C PRO A 16 5.86 -7.64 -9.65
N CYS A 17 5.31 -6.59 -10.26
CA CYS A 17 5.01 -6.58 -11.69
C CYS A 17 6.12 -5.96 -12.53
N CYS A 18 6.64 -4.81 -12.11
CA CYS A 18 7.62 -4.06 -12.91
C CYS A 18 8.93 -3.76 -12.18
N GLY A 19 9.01 -4.04 -10.90
CA GLY A 19 10.19 -3.75 -10.10
C GLY A 19 10.34 -2.28 -9.71
N GLY A 20 9.30 -1.46 -9.95
CA GLY A 20 9.34 -0.05 -9.63
C GLY A 20 9.15 0.23 -8.14
N PRO A 21 9.26 1.50 -7.74
CA PRO A 21 9.15 1.86 -6.33
C PRO A 21 7.72 1.78 -5.82
N ALA A 22 7.59 1.35 -4.57
CA ALA A 22 6.29 1.24 -3.90
C ALA A 22 6.07 2.46 -3.01
N VAL A 23 4.82 2.94 -2.96
CA VAL A 23 4.43 4.06 -2.11
C VAL A 23 3.17 3.69 -1.35
N LEU A 24 3.15 4.04 -0.07
CA LEU A 24 1.97 3.86 0.78
C LEU A 24 1.07 5.08 0.66
N PHE A 25 -0.21 4.87 0.35
CA PHE A 25 -1.21 5.94 0.27
C PHE A 25 -2.29 5.76 1.32
N GLU A 26 -2.78 6.87 1.82
CA GLU A 26 -3.93 6.89 2.74
C GLU A 26 -5.11 7.52 2.02
N GLU A 27 -6.22 6.79 1.96
CA GLU A 27 -7.45 7.25 1.34
C GLU A 27 -8.39 7.84 2.40
N GLY A 28 -8.74 9.10 2.25
CA GLY A 28 -9.78 9.74 3.05
C GLY A 28 -9.69 9.61 4.56
N GLY A 29 -8.56 9.19 5.09
CA GLY A 29 -8.41 8.97 6.52
C GLY A 29 -9.08 7.72 7.05
N TRP A 30 -9.40 6.75 6.18
CA TRP A 30 -10.08 5.52 6.59
C TRP A 30 -9.50 4.24 5.98
N ALA A 31 -8.55 4.35 5.07
CA ALA A 31 -7.98 3.19 4.42
C ALA A 31 -6.56 3.46 3.93
N PHE A 32 -5.78 2.39 3.78
CA PHE A 32 -4.46 2.46 3.18
C PHE A 32 -4.37 1.53 1.99
N THR A 33 -3.59 1.95 0.98
CA THR A 33 -3.19 1.10 -0.14
C THR A 33 -1.70 1.30 -0.38
N VAL A 34 -1.06 0.29 -0.97
CA VAL A 34 0.30 0.42 -1.48
C VAL A 34 0.20 0.40 -2.99
N GLN A 35 0.91 1.29 -3.65
CA GLN A 35 0.82 1.48 -5.09
C GLN A 35 2.21 1.61 -5.69
N CYS A 36 2.38 1.06 -6.91
CA CYS A 36 3.61 1.26 -7.67
C CYS A 36 3.56 2.63 -8.34
N ALA A 37 4.66 3.40 -8.23
CA ALA A 37 4.75 4.69 -8.88
C ALA A 37 4.93 4.59 -10.39
N ASP A 38 5.39 3.45 -10.90
CA ASP A 38 5.66 3.27 -12.32
C ASP A 38 4.52 2.64 -13.11
N CYS A 39 4.05 1.47 -12.66
CA CYS A 39 3.04 0.75 -13.44
C CYS A 39 1.62 0.89 -12.90
N GLY A 40 1.45 1.48 -11.72
CA GLY A 40 0.13 1.68 -11.13
C GLY A 40 -0.48 0.46 -10.46
N ALA A 41 0.25 -0.63 -10.34
CA ALA A 41 -0.23 -1.79 -9.59
C ALA A 41 -0.47 -1.39 -8.14
N GLN A 42 -1.54 -1.90 -7.52
CA GLN A 42 -1.90 -1.50 -6.16
C GLN A 42 -2.51 -2.66 -5.38
N THR A 43 -2.47 -2.55 -4.06
CA THR A 43 -3.15 -3.52 -3.19
C THR A 43 -4.61 -3.16 -3.05
N ALA A 44 -5.41 -4.13 -2.57
CA ALA A 44 -6.74 -3.81 -2.09
C ALA A 44 -6.63 -2.90 -0.87
N MET A 45 -7.68 -2.12 -0.61
CA MET A 45 -7.68 -1.21 0.53
C MET A 45 -7.69 -1.94 1.86
N SER A 46 -6.85 -1.48 2.78
CA SER A 46 -6.82 -1.96 4.15
C SER A 46 -7.49 -0.89 5.01
N THR A 47 -8.73 -1.16 5.43
CA THR A 47 -9.55 -0.16 6.12
C THR A 47 -9.32 -0.15 7.63
N TYR A 48 -9.61 0.98 8.26
CA TYR A 48 -9.59 1.10 9.71
C TYR A 48 -10.70 2.07 10.16
N ASP A 49 -11.21 1.83 11.36
CA ASP A 49 -12.29 2.65 11.92
C ASP A 49 -11.81 3.65 12.96
N LYS A 50 -10.73 3.30 13.65
CA LYS A 50 -10.23 4.10 14.77
C LYS A 50 -8.82 4.62 14.47
N PRO A 51 -8.48 5.83 14.92
CA PRO A 51 -7.13 6.37 14.72
C PRO A 51 -6.02 5.45 15.25
N GLU A 52 -6.28 4.72 16.31
CA GLU A 52 -5.31 3.80 16.91
C GLU A 52 -5.02 2.59 16.03
N ASP A 53 -5.93 2.27 15.11
CA ASP A 53 -5.76 1.14 14.18
C ASP A 53 -5.10 1.58 12.86
N ARG A 54 -4.79 2.85 12.72
CA ARG A 54 -4.21 3.40 11.51
C ARG A 54 -2.89 2.74 11.13
N GLU A 55 -2.00 2.58 12.09
CA GLU A 55 -0.71 1.93 11.83
C GLU A 55 -0.89 0.46 11.45
N THR A 56 -1.80 -0.23 12.13
CA THR A 56 -2.10 -1.62 11.82
C THR A 56 -2.61 -1.77 10.39
N ALA A 57 -3.51 -0.90 9.96
CA ALA A 57 -4.02 -0.92 8.60
C ALA A 57 -2.91 -0.69 7.57
N ALA A 58 -2.01 0.25 7.85
CA ALA A 58 -0.87 0.51 6.97
C ALA A 58 0.04 -0.71 6.88
N GLN A 59 0.30 -1.38 7.99
CA GLN A 59 1.11 -2.59 8.01
C GLN A 59 0.45 -3.74 7.23
N MET A 60 -0.86 -3.85 7.31
CA MET A 60 -1.60 -4.87 6.56
C MET A 60 -1.51 -4.63 5.06
N ALA A 61 -1.63 -3.37 4.63
CA ALA A 61 -1.47 -3.02 3.23
C ALA A 61 -0.05 -3.38 2.75
N ALA A 62 0.96 -3.04 3.55
CA ALA A 62 2.35 -3.37 3.23
C ALA A 62 2.58 -4.88 3.15
N TYR A 63 1.99 -5.62 4.07
CA TYR A 63 2.09 -7.07 4.08
C TYR A 63 1.51 -7.67 2.80
N THR A 64 0.35 -7.20 2.40
CA THR A 64 -0.30 -7.66 1.17
C THR A 64 0.58 -7.37 -0.05
N TRP A 65 1.15 -6.17 -0.09
CA TRP A 65 2.07 -5.79 -1.16
C TRP A 65 3.30 -6.70 -1.21
N ASN A 66 3.91 -6.92 -0.05
CA ASN A 66 5.14 -7.73 0.04
C ASN A 66 4.91 -9.19 -0.31
N LEU A 67 3.66 -9.67 -0.19
CA LEU A 67 3.30 -11.00 -0.65
C LEU A 67 3.09 -11.08 -2.16
N GLY A 68 3.11 -9.96 -2.84
CA GLY A 68 2.86 -9.89 -4.28
C GLY A 68 1.38 -9.91 -4.67
N LYS A 69 0.49 -9.71 -3.73
CA LYS A 69 -0.96 -9.69 -3.99
C LYS A 69 -1.41 -8.31 -4.41
N VAL A 70 -1.23 -7.99 -5.67
CA VAL A 70 -1.54 -6.66 -6.19
C VAL A 70 -2.54 -6.75 -7.34
N ILE A 71 -3.25 -5.64 -7.57
CA ILE A 71 -4.21 -5.49 -8.65
C ILE A 71 -3.57 -4.63 -9.72
N ARG A 72 -3.50 -5.13 -10.94
CA ARG A 72 -2.97 -4.36 -12.06
C ARG A 72 -4.00 -3.36 -12.56
N PRO A 73 -3.55 -2.18 -13.02
CA PRO A 73 -4.49 -1.17 -13.52
C PRO A 73 -5.24 -1.60 -14.78
N ASN A 74 -4.66 -2.46 -15.59
CA ASN A 74 -5.29 -2.94 -16.84
C ASN A 74 -5.32 -4.47 -16.87
N PRO A 75 -6.08 -5.09 -15.99
CA PRO A 75 -6.16 -6.54 -15.98
C PRO A 75 -6.81 -7.04 -17.27
N GLY A 76 -6.19 -7.99 -17.89
CA GLY A 76 -6.73 -8.55 -19.12
C GLY A 76 -6.23 -7.90 -20.41
N GLU A 77 -5.39 -6.90 -20.30
CA GLU A 77 -4.74 -6.29 -21.45
C GLU A 77 -3.64 -7.22 -22.00
#